data_82411606b3616cfd82a98cfc3e4c5173
#
_entry.id   82411606b3616cfd82a98cfc3e4c5173
#
_cell.length_a   1.000
_cell.length_b   1.000
_cell.length_c   1.000
_cell.angle_alpha   90.00
_cell.angle_beta   90.00
_cell.angle_gamma   90.00
#
_symmetry.space_group_name_H-M   'P 1'
#
loop_
_entity.id
_entity.type
_entity.pdbx_description
1 polymer ?
#
loop_
_entity_poly.entity_id
_entity_poly.type
_entity_poly.pdbx_seq_one_letter_code
_entity_poly.pdbx_strand_id
1 'polypeptide(L)'
;MTSRTLSLSLLLLSVMLFFVALGNHQLQNSTEPRVAGIAMEMHLSDNWVTPMLNNQPFLEKPPLSVWLDAAAIRMFGGTPWAVRLASAFAGLFSVLLLFRMLRLFGRPAAVAGIAAFMLATQASFWSNSRQVGEDALLALGVSTALLAFFYASAVRKNKPAIGAWLLFSLGIAVSTLSKGVLGLAMPGVVIFAWLVCESVQHRRLVITDWLRPAMFTVLALIPLFIWLYLLYGQGGVPLLKEVLWTNSVGRFSGSFEDAGHYEPFYYYLTKLPEAFLPWNALVYLGLWHFRKQLMANRYLLFFSLCLAAQFLLLTLASSKRMVYLMSLAPAAAVLAAEYAFVLGELVQARAARSAMAAFFVRNRRVIMTTGMLLVVAGYMSAAQWLAPRADKQLSFLPLTDKVHALQVEGRHVALYQPSERLAGASVFYSQSLLDTMISSSDLSAFLERSEDNVALMESLSAPEPPLRIIDRVKVGDRTYYFVTQAAAAAD
;
A
#
# COMPACT_ATOMS: atom_id res chain seq x y z
N MET A 1 -21.83 22.46 -11.48
CA MET A 1 -21.94 21.81 -10.15
C MET A 1 -21.27 22.72 -9.13
N THR A 2 -21.87 22.88 -7.96
CA THR A 2 -21.21 23.59 -6.85
C THR A 2 -20.04 22.75 -6.30
N SER A 3 -19.12 23.37 -5.58
CA SER A 3 -18.02 22.64 -4.93
C SER A 3 -18.53 21.57 -3.93
N ARG A 4 -19.67 21.83 -3.28
CA ARG A 4 -20.32 20.88 -2.34
C ARG A 4 -20.87 19.65 -3.07
N THR A 5 -21.59 19.85 -4.19
CA THR A 5 -22.10 18.72 -5.00
C THR A 5 -20.97 17.85 -5.52
N LEU A 6 -19.87 18.46 -5.97
CA LEU A 6 -18.72 17.71 -6.47
C LEU A 6 -18.01 16.93 -5.36
N SER A 7 -17.85 17.51 -4.17
CA SER A 7 -17.32 16.79 -3.00
C SER A 7 -18.18 15.58 -2.62
N LEU A 8 -19.50 15.74 -2.62
CA LEU A 8 -20.42 14.63 -2.33
C LEU A 8 -20.35 13.54 -3.41
N SER A 9 -20.31 13.94 -4.68
CA SER A 9 -20.16 12.97 -5.79
C SER A 9 -18.86 12.19 -5.68
N LEU A 10 -17.74 12.84 -5.33
CA LEU A 10 -16.46 12.18 -5.12
C LEU A 10 -16.47 11.27 -3.89
N LEU A 11 -17.14 11.66 -2.80
CA LEU A 11 -17.33 10.82 -1.63
C LEU A 11 -18.08 9.53 -2.01
N LEU A 12 -19.25 9.67 -2.65
CA LEU A 12 -20.06 8.52 -3.08
C LEU A 12 -19.31 7.61 -4.06
N LEU A 13 -18.60 8.21 -5.04
CA LEU A 13 -17.76 7.49 -5.97
C LEU A 13 -16.65 6.71 -5.26
N SER A 14 -15.97 7.35 -4.31
CA SER A 14 -14.86 6.69 -3.58
C SER A 14 -15.38 5.59 -2.66
N VAL A 15 -16.52 5.79 -2.00
CA VAL A 15 -17.19 4.73 -1.23
C VAL A 15 -17.54 3.56 -2.14
N MET A 16 -18.10 3.82 -3.31
CA MET A 16 -18.42 2.77 -4.28
C MET A 16 -17.16 2.03 -4.75
N LEU A 17 -16.10 2.73 -5.15
CA LEU A 17 -14.89 2.13 -5.69
C LEU A 17 -14.08 1.34 -4.67
N PHE A 18 -14.03 1.79 -3.41
CA PHE A 18 -13.14 1.19 -2.41
C PHE A 18 -13.84 0.22 -1.46
N PHE A 19 -15.15 0.37 -1.20
CA PHE A 19 -15.84 -0.43 -0.19
C PHE A 19 -16.81 -1.47 -0.77
N VAL A 20 -17.41 -1.21 -1.96
CA VAL A 20 -18.32 -2.20 -2.56
C VAL A 20 -17.52 -3.43 -2.98
N ALA A 21 -18.03 -4.61 -2.66
CA ALA A 21 -17.38 -5.91 -2.91
C ALA A 21 -15.96 -6.04 -2.29
N LEU A 22 -15.69 -5.34 -1.18
CA LEU A 22 -14.38 -5.38 -0.52
C LEU A 22 -14.08 -6.74 0.13
N GLY A 23 -15.11 -7.43 0.61
CA GLY A 23 -15.01 -8.72 1.30
C GLY A 23 -15.51 -9.92 0.50
N ASN A 24 -15.78 -9.76 -0.81
CA ASN A 24 -16.37 -10.85 -1.62
C ASN A 24 -15.34 -11.86 -2.14
N HIS A 25 -14.10 -11.73 -1.76
CA HIS A 25 -13.01 -12.66 -2.09
C HIS A 25 -12.09 -12.85 -0.88
N GLN A 26 -11.43 -13.99 -0.83
CA GLN A 26 -10.53 -14.37 0.25
C GLN A 26 -9.21 -13.59 0.21
N LEU A 27 -8.37 -13.74 1.24
CA LEU A 27 -7.03 -13.17 1.24
C LEU A 27 -6.20 -13.84 0.15
N GLN A 28 -5.60 -13.02 -0.70
CA GLN A 28 -4.84 -13.48 -1.86
C GLN A 28 -3.40 -12.98 -1.77
N ASN A 29 -2.53 -13.45 -2.67
CA ASN A 29 -1.10 -13.14 -2.74
C ASN A 29 -0.30 -13.48 -1.46
N SER A 30 0.89 -12.93 -1.31
CA SER A 30 1.76 -13.20 -0.15
C SER A 30 1.59 -12.16 0.97
N THR A 31 1.13 -10.94 0.65
CA THR A 31 1.08 -9.83 1.60
C THR A 31 -0.17 -9.87 2.46
N GLU A 32 -1.36 -10.10 1.86
CA GLU A 32 -2.62 -10.06 2.61
C GLU A 32 -2.67 -11.12 3.72
N PRO A 33 -2.39 -12.42 3.49
CA PRO A 33 -2.43 -13.41 4.56
C PRO A 33 -1.45 -13.11 5.68
N ARG A 34 -0.24 -12.66 5.34
CA ARG A 34 0.80 -12.32 6.31
C ARG A 34 0.36 -11.16 7.22
N VAL A 35 -0.03 -10.03 6.66
CA VAL A 35 -0.41 -8.85 7.45
C VAL A 35 -1.68 -9.10 8.25
N ALA A 36 -2.67 -9.78 7.66
CA ALA A 36 -3.88 -10.17 8.36
C ALA A 36 -3.62 -11.17 9.50
N GLY A 37 -2.70 -12.11 9.31
CA GLY A 37 -2.26 -13.04 10.37
C GLY A 37 -1.60 -12.33 11.54
N ILE A 38 -0.69 -11.37 11.27
CA ILE A 38 -0.07 -10.54 12.31
C ILE A 38 -1.14 -9.73 13.08
N ALA A 39 -2.12 -9.17 12.37
CA ALA A 39 -3.21 -8.42 12.99
C ALA A 39 -4.14 -9.31 13.83
N MET A 40 -4.41 -10.54 13.37
CA MET A 40 -5.18 -11.53 14.12
C MET A 40 -4.43 -11.95 15.37
N GLU A 41 -3.14 -12.25 15.29
CA GLU A 41 -2.32 -12.62 16.46
C GLU A 41 -2.21 -11.48 17.47
N MET A 42 -2.07 -10.23 17.00
CA MET A 42 -2.13 -9.05 17.87
C MET A 42 -3.48 -8.96 18.62
N HIS A 43 -4.58 -9.27 17.94
CA HIS A 43 -5.90 -9.32 18.55
C HIS A 43 -6.04 -10.45 19.57
N LEU A 44 -5.53 -11.65 19.27
CA LEU A 44 -5.62 -12.82 20.14
C LEU A 44 -4.73 -12.71 21.39
N SER A 45 -3.52 -12.18 21.24
CA SER A 45 -2.54 -12.02 22.31
C SER A 45 -2.72 -10.76 23.15
N ASP A 46 -3.51 -9.79 22.66
CA ASP A 46 -3.63 -8.41 23.18
C ASP A 46 -2.28 -7.68 23.32
N ASN A 47 -1.24 -8.14 22.58
CA ASN A 47 0.08 -7.49 22.53
C ASN A 47 0.12 -6.48 21.38
N TRP A 48 -0.14 -5.22 21.69
CA TRP A 48 -0.17 -4.12 20.71
C TRP A 48 1.20 -3.48 20.43
N VAL A 49 2.26 -3.94 21.11
CA VAL A 49 3.59 -3.34 20.98
C VAL A 49 4.47 -4.10 19.99
N THR A 50 4.60 -5.43 20.17
CA THR A 50 5.42 -6.27 19.30
C THR A 50 4.55 -7.02 18.31
N PRO A 51 4.55 -6.66 17.01
CA PRO A 51 3.93 -7.48 15.98
C PRO A 51 4.54 -8.88 15.96
N MET A 52 3.70 -9.91 15.99
CA MET A 52 4.09 -11.31 15.98
C MET A 52 3.48 -12.02 14.77
N LEU A 53 4.15 -13.03 14.27
CA LEU A 53 3.63 -13.93 13.26
C LEU A 53 3.88 -15.37 13.69
N ASN A 54 2.80 -16.02 14.14
CA ASN A 54 2.79 -17.37 14.69
C ASN A 54 3.85 -17.57 15.78
N ASN A 55 3.75 -16.78 16.85
CA ASN A 55 4.64 -16.73 18.02
C ASN A 55 6.07 -16.25 17.76
N GLN A 56 6.38 -15.73 16.57
CA GLN A 56 7.68 -15.16 16.26
C GLN A 56 7.58 -13.64 16.08
N PRO A 57 8.48 -12.81 16.64
CA PRO A 57 8.52 -11.39 16.37
C PRO A 57 8.62 -11.13 14.86
N PHE A 58 7.76 -10.26 14.35
CA PHE A 58 7.76 -9.87 12.95
C PHE A 58 7.87 -8.34 12.81
N LEU A 59 9.09 -7.85 12.78
CA LEU A 59 9.43 -6.43 12.89
C LEU A 59 9.87 -5.82 11.55
N GLU A 60 9.30 -6.31 10.47
CA GLU A 60 9.60 -5.82 9.11
C GLU A 60 9.20 -4.36 8.88
N LYS A 61 8.11 -3.96 9.53
CA LYS A 61 7.50 -2.63 9.40
C LYS A 61 7.03 -2.11 10.76
N PRO A 62 6.94 -0.78 10.94
CA PRO A 62 6.21 -0.20 12.07
C PRO A 62 4.72 -0.56 12.03
N PRO A 63 4.02 -0.51 13.17
CA PRO A 63 2.81 -1.28 13.41
C PRO A 63 1.49 -0.63 12.95
N LEU A 64 1.47 0.54 12.31
CA LEU A 64 0.22 1.30 12.08
C LEU A 64 -0.84 0.50 11.31
N SER A 65 -0.46 -0.20 10.24
CA SER A 65 -1.42 -1.02 9.48
C SER A 65 -1.96 -2.16 10.34
N VAL A 66 -1.08 -2.86 11.04
CA VAL A 66 -1.45 -3.97 11.92
C VAL A 66 -2.35 -3.50 13.07
N TRP A 67 -2.08 -2.33 13.67
CA TRP A 67 -2.96 -1.74 14.69
C TRP A 67 -4.37 -1.48 14.18
N LEU A 68 -4.48 -0.89 12.99
CA LEU A 68 -5.78 -0.58 12.39
C LEU A 68 -6.54 -1.84 11.99
N ASP A 69 -5.83 -2.84 11.45
CA ASP A 69 -6.40 -4.11 11.05
C ASP A 69 -6.84 -4.94 12.28
N ALA A 70 -6.02 -4.99 13.35
CA ALA A 70 -6.38 -5.64 14.61
C ALA A 70 -7.56 -4.95 15.30
N ALA A 71 -7.62 -3.61 15.28
CA ALA A 71 -8.78 -2.87 15.77
C ALA A 71 -10.04 -3.18 14.95
N ALA A 72 -9.92 -3.30 13.62
CA ALA A 72 -11.03 -3.70 12.77
C ALA A 72 -11.51 -5.14 13.04
N ILE A 73 -10.58 -6.07 13.26
CA ILE A 73 -10.90 -7.46 13.70
C ILE A 73 -11.66 -7.42 15.01
N ARG A 74 -11.22 -6.63 15.99
CA ARG A 74 -11.88 -6.52 17.30
C ARG A 74 -13.30 -5.97 17.22
N MET A 75 -13.57 -5.06 16.26
CA MET A 75 -14.89 -4.43 16.10
C MET A 75 -15.84 -5.22 15.20
N PHE A 76 -15.33 -5.88 14.17
CA PHE A 76 -16.13 -6.45 13.09
C PHE A 76 -15.89 -7.95 12.85
N GLY A 77 -15.01 -8.56 13.65
CA GLY A 77 -14.60 -9.96 13.50
C GLY A 77 -13.50 -10.17 12.46
N GLY A 78 -12.89 -11.36 12.50
CA GLY A 78 -11.78 -11.78 11.63
C GLY A 78 -12.26 -12.13 10.22
N THR A 79 -12.59 -11.14 9.43
CA THR A 79 -13.04 -11.33 8.05
C THR A 79 -12.15 -10.59 7.05
N PRO A 80 -12.03 -11.07 5.79
CA PRO A 80 -11.28 -10.35 4.75
C PRO A 80 -11.75 -8.90 4.55
N TRP A 81 -13.03 -8.63 4.75
CA TRP A 81 -13.58 -7.28 4.69
C TRP A 81 -13.01 -6.38 5.79
N ALA A 82 -13.00 -6.86 7.03
CA ALA A 82 -12.55 -6.08 8.18
C ALA A 82 -11.09 -5.63 8.05
N VAL A 83 -10.19 -6.55 7.70
CA VAL A 83 -8.75 -6.25 7.56
C VAL A 83 -8.39 -5.39 6.34
N ARG A 84 -9.31 -5.19 5.39
CA ARG A 84 -9.11 -4.29 4.24
C ARG A 84 -9.61 -2.87 4.50
N LEU A 85 -10.33 -2.62 5.61
CA LEU A 85 -10.93 -1.32 5.89
C LEU A 85 -9.90 -0.20 6.00
N ALA A 86 -8.75 -0.44 6.64
CA ALA A 86 -7.71 0.56 6.81
C ALA A 86 -7.23 1.10 5.44
N SER A 87 -6.96 0.22 4.49
CA SER A 87 -6.56 0.59 3.12
C SER A 87 -7.68 1.28 2.35
N ALA A 88 -8.93 0.84 2.49
CA ALA A 88 -10.08 1.45 1.83
C ALA A 88 -10.33 2.89 2.33
N PHE A 89 -10.24 3.12 3.63
CA PHE A 89 -10.31 4.47 4.20
C PHE A 89 -9.13 5.34 3.79
N ALA A 90 -7.91 4.79 3.72
CA ALA A 90 -6.74 5.52 3.22
C ALA A 90 -6.95 5.98 1.77
N GLY A 91 -7.48 5.13 0.91
CA GLY A 91 -7.86 5.46 -0.46
C GLY A 91 -8.90 6.58 -0.53
N LEU A 92 -10.00 6.44 0.22
CA LEU A 92 -11.06 7.44 0.32
C LEU A 92 -10.53 8.81 0.76
N PHE A 93 -9.79 8.84 1.88
CA PHE A 93 -9.27 10.10 2.42
C PHE A 93 -8.23 10.74 1.48
N SER A 94 -7.42 9.96 0.78
CA SER A 94 -6.47 10.49 -0.22
C SER A 94 -7.19 11.22 -1.36
N VAL A 95 -8.28 10.67 -1.87
CA VAL A 95 -9.08 11.28 -2.95
C VAL A 95 -9.73 12.59 -2.48
N LEU A 96 -10.35 12.58 -1.30
CA LEU A 96 -11.00 13.76 -0.73
C LEU A 96 -9.98 14.84 -0.35
N LEU A 97 -8.85 14.45 0.21
CA LEU A 97 -7.74 15.34 0.54
C LEU A 97 -7.20 16.02 -0.71
N LEU A 98 -6.90 15.24 -1.77
CA LEU A 98 -6.39 15.80 -3.03
C LEU A 98 -7.36 16.84 -3.60
N PHE A 99 -8.66 16.51 -3.70
CA PHE A 99 -9.67 17.45 -4.15
C PHE A 99 -9.67 18.74 -3.30
N ARG A 100 -9.70 18.60 -1.98
CA ARG A 100 -9.75 19.75 -1.05
C ARG A 100 -8.50 20.61 -1.16
N MET A 101 -7.33 20.01 -1.20
CA MET A 101 -6.05 20.74 -1.28
C MET A 101 -5.88 21.46 -2.61
N LEU A 102 -6.25 20.87 -3.73
CA LEU A 102 -6.25 21.54 -5.02
C LEU A 102 -7.19 22.75 -5.04
N ARG A 103 -8.35 22.66 -4.38
CA ARG A 103 -9.23 23.81 -4.20
C ARG A 103 -8.60 24.91 -3.35
N LEU A 104 -7.88 24.56 -2.30
CA LEU A 104 -7.11 25.52 -1.47
C LEU A 104 -5.92 26.14 -2.23
N PHE A 105 -5.35 25.43 -3.20
CA PHE A 105 -4.34 25.98 -4.12
C PHE A 105 -4.93 26.89 -5.21
N GLY A 106 -6.24 27.16 -5.17
CA GLY A 106 -6.92 28.04 -6.12
C GLY A 106 -7.29 27.36 -7.43
N ARG A 107 -7.17 26.04 -7.55
CA ARG A 107 -7.52 25.36 -8.81
C ARG A 107 -9.07 25.31 -9.00
N PRO A 108 -9.54 25.42 -10.25
CA PRO A 108 -10.97 25.27 -10.56
C PRO A 108 -11.53 23.95 -10.04
N ALA A 109 -12.79 23.94 -9.62
CA ALA A 109 -13.44 22.74 -9.08
C ALA A 109 -13.44 21.57 -10.09
N ALA A 110 -13.55 21.89 -11.38
CA ALA A 110 -13.50 20.86 -12.44
C ALA A 110 -12.13 20.18 -12.52
N VAL A 111 -11.02 20.96 -12.50
CA VAL A 111 -9.66 20.43 -12.50
C VAL A 111 -9.42 19.54 -11.27
N ALA A 112 -9.76 20.06 -10.08
CA ALA A 112 -9.62 19.34 -8.82
C ALA A 112 -10.46 18.06 -8.81
N GLY A 113 -11.68 18.10 -9.36
CA GLY A 113 -12.57 16.95 -9.46
C GLY A 113 -12.06 15.87 -10.41
N ILE A 114 -11.52 16.28 -11.57
CA ILE A 114 -10.93 15.33 -12.53
C ILE A 114 -9.65 14.72 -11.95
N ALA A 115 -8.79 15.50 -11.29
CA ALA A 115 -7.60 14.96 -10.64
C ALA A 115 -7.97 13.92 -9.56
N ALA A 116 -8.96 14.22 -8.72
CA ALA A 116 -9.45 13.30 -7.71
C ALA A 116 -10.08 12.03 -8.30
N PHE A 117 -10.83 12.16 -9.40
CA PHE A 117 -11.38 11.03 -10.15
C PHE A 117 -10.26 10.17 -10.76
N MET A 118 -9.27 10.80 -11.41
CA MET A 118 -8.12 10.10 -11.98
C MET A 118 -7.31 9.38 -10.90
N LEU A 119 -7.13 9.97 -9.71
CA LEU A 119 -6.48 9.29 -8.58
C LEU A 119 -7.27 8.05 -8.17
N ALA A 120 -8.58 8.17 -7.95
CA ALA A 120 -9.43 7.06 -7.51
C ALA A 120 -9.49 5.90 -8.51
N THR A 121 -9.18 6.19 -9.77
CA THR A 121 -9.26 5.25 -10.90
C THR A 121 -7.89 4.96 -11.54
N GLN A 122 -6.78 5.22 -10.88
CA GLN A 122 -5.48 4.65 -11.28
C GLN A 122 -5.37 3.21 -10.81
N ALA A 123 -4.93 2.31 -11.69
CA ALA A 123 -4.93 0.86 -11.45
C ALA A 123 -4.21 0.47 -10.16
N SER A 124 -2.97 0.94 -9.97
CA SER A 124 -2.20 0.64 -8.75
C SER A 124 -2.84 1.26 -7.51
N PHE A 125 -3.36 2.49 -7.60
CA PHE A 125 -3.99 3.15 -6.46
C PHE A 125 -5.29 2.47 -6.05
N TRP A 126 -6.16 2.14 -7.02
CA TRP A 126 -7.41 1.45 -6.76
C TRP A 126 -7.20 0.05 -6.18
N SER A 127 -6.33 -0.76 -6.79
CA SER A 127 -6.11 -2.15 -6.35
C SER A 127 -5.53 -2.20 -4.93
N ASN A 128 -4.51 -1.39 -4.64
CA ASN A 128 -3.86 -1.41 -3.33
C ASN A 128 -4.69 -0.73 -2.23
N SER A 129 -5.62 0.16 -2.57
CA SER A 129 -6.63 0.68 -1.63
C SER A 129 -7.70 -0.37 -1.24
N ARG A 130 -7.66 -1.56 -1.84
CA ARG A 130 -8.62 -2.66 -1.59
C ARG A 130 -7.95 -3.92 -1.06
N GLN A 131 -6.66 -3.86 -0.75
CA GLN A 131 -5.88 -4.98 -0.22
C GLN A 131 -5.38 -4.67 1.19
N VAL A 132 -5.15 -5.72 1.97
CA VAL A 132 -4.50 -5.60 3.29
C VAL A 132 -3.03 -5.21 3.09
N GLY A 133 -2.58 -4.19 3.80
CA GLY A 133 -1.18 -3.78 3.80
C GLY A 133 -0.96 -2.31 4.14
N GLU A 134 0.30 -1.96 4.25
CA GLU A 134 0.76 -0.65 4.71
C GLU A 134 0.82 0.44 3.60
N ASP A 135 0.75 0.04 2.31
CA ASP A 135 1.09 0.94 1.19
C ASP A 135 0.04 2.03 0.93
N ALA A 136 -1.25 1.73 1.17
CA ALA A 136 -2.31 2.74 1.07
C ALA A 136 -2.18 3.82 2.16
N LEU A 137 -1.84 3.42 3.38
CA LEU A 137 -1.55 4.34 4.49
C LEU A 137 -0.28 5.16 4.23
N LEU A 138 0.76 4.54 3.68
CA LEU A 138 1.97 5.24 3.24
C LEU A 138 1.62 6.34 2.22
N ALA A 139 0.87 5.99 1.17
CA ALA A 139 0.48 6.94 0.13
C ALA A 139 -0.38 8.09 0.67
N LEU A 140 -1.31 7.81 1.59
CA LEU A 140 -2.07 8.83 2.30
C LEU A 140 -1.15 9.75 3.11
N GLY A 141 -0.25 9.19 3.92
CA GLY A 141 0.69 9.95 4.76
C GLY A 141 1.60 10.84 3.93
N VAL A 142 2.27 10.28 2.92
CA VAL A 142 3.15 11.02 1.99
C VAL A 142 2.38 12.14 1.28
N SER A 143 1.20 11.85 0.75
CA SER A 143 0.36 12.85 0.07
C SER A 143 -0.08 13.96 1.01
N THR A 144 -0.48 13.61 2.23
CA THR A 144 -0.87 14.57 3.26
C THR A 144 0.27 15.50 3.61
N ALA A 145 1.47 14.95 3.86
CA ALA A 145 2.66 15.73 4.16
C ALA A 145 3.02 16.68 3.01
N LEU A 146 3.10 16.18 1.78
CA LEU A 146 3.52 16.98 0.62
C LEU A 146 2.51 18.09 0.28
N LEU A 147 1.22 17.78 0.27
CA LEU A 147 0.17 18.76 -0.02
C LEU A 147 0.08 19.83 1.08
N ALA A 148 0.19 19.46 2.35
CA ALA A 148 0.20 20.38 3.47
C ALA A 148 1.47 21.25 3.47
N PHE A 149 2.64 20.68 3.18
CA PHE A 149 3.90 21.40 3.01
C PHE A 149 3.78 22.46 1.90
N PHE A 150 3.30 22.08 0.71
CA PHE A 150 3.15 23.02 -0.38
C PHE A 150 2.18 24.15 -0.03
N TYR A 151 1.05 23.84 0.63
CA TYR A 151 0.13 24.87 1.09
C TYR A 151 0.76 25.84 2.08
N ALA A 152 1.49 25.35 3.07
CA ALA A 152 2.14 26.17 4.08
C ALA A 152 3.30 27.01 3.52
N SER A 153 4.13 26.41 2.66
CA SER A 153 5.39 27.02 2.18
C SER A 153 5.22 27.87 0.92
N ALA A 154 4.30 27.51 0.03
CA ALA A 154 4.14 28.18 -1.25
C ALA A 154 2.84 29.01 -1.34
N VAL A 155 1.69 28.49 -0.90
CA VAL A 155 0.39 29.18 -1.04
C VAL A 155 0.20 30.19 0.10
N ARG A 156 0.58 29.86 1.32
CA ARG A 156 0.42 30.71 2.51
C ARG A 156 1.75 31.19 3.10
N LYS A 157 2.78 31.32 2.29
CA LYS A 157 4.16 31.64 2.72
C LYS A 157 4.25 32.81 3.74
N ASN A 158 3.44 33.84 3.56
CA ASN A 158 3.46 35.05 4.39
C ASN A 158 2.26 35.16 5.37
N LYS A 159 1.57 34.04 5.66
CA LYS A 159 0.42 34.01 6.57
C LYS A 159 0.56 32.88 7.58
N PRO A 160 -0.01 33.01 8.79
CA PRO A 160 -0.02 31.90 9.73
C PRO A 160 -0.65 30.65 9.11
N ALA A 161 0.05 29.54 9.18
CA ALA A 161 -0.36 28.26 8.57
C ALA A 161 -0.13 27.08 9.53
N ILE A 162 -0.31 27.30 10.85
CA ILE A 162 -0.07 26.26 11.87
C ILE A 162 -0.87 24.99 11.60
N GLY A 163 -2.16 25.11 11.21
CA GLY A 163 -2.97 23.94 10.87
C GLY A 163 -2.42 23.14 9.69
N ALA A 164 -1.78 23.80 8.71
CA ALA A 164 -1.11 23.09 7.61
C ALA A 164 0.16 22.39 8.07
N TRP A 165 0.94 23.00 8.97
CA TRP A 165 2.12 22.37 9.56
C TRP A 165 1.76 21.17 10.45
N LEU A 166 0.67 21.27 11.23
CA LEU A 166 0.16 20.14 12.00
C LEU A 166 -0.34 19.02 11.09
N LEU A 167 -1.02 19.36 9.97
CA LEU A 167 -1.41 18.38 8.96
C LEU A 167 -0.19 17.74 8.28
N PHE A 168 0.87 18.52 8.04
CA PHE A 168 2.16 18.01 7.59
C PHE A 168 2.74 16.99 8.57
N SER A 169 2.81 17.34 9.88
CA SER A 169 3.27 16.41 10.92
C SER A 169 2.44 15.15 10.98
N LEU A 170 1.12 15.25 10.87
CA LEU A 170 0.23 14.07 10.81
C LEU A 170 0.57 13.19 9.61
N GLY A 171 0.80 13.78 8.42
CA GLY A 171 1.20 13.05 7.22
C GLY A 171 2.53 12.30 7.41
N ILE A 172 3.54 12.96 7.97
CA ILE A 172 4.84 12.33 8.29
C ILE A 172 4.67 11.22 9.33
N ALA A 173 3.87 11.42 10.39
CA ALA A 173 3.63 10.41 11.41
C ALA A 173 2.95 9.16 10.82
N VAL A 174 1.91 9.35 9.99
CA VAL A 174 1.22 8.24 9.31
C VAL A 174 2.18 7.51 8.37
N SER A 175 2.95 8.20 7.54
CA SER A 175 3.87 7.55 6.60
C SER A 175 5.00 6.80 7.30
N THR A 176 5.57 7.37 8.38
CA THR A 176 6.68 6.74 9.15
C THR A 176 6.18 5.55 9.98
N LEU A 177 5.01 5.63 10.60
CA LEU A 177 4.40 4.51 11.31
C LEU A 177 3.87 3.41 10.38
N SER A 178 3.68 3.71 9.09
CA SER A 178 3.32 2.69 8.09
C SER A 178 4.55 1.98 7.52
N LYS A 179 5.65 2.72 7.22
CA LYS A 179 6.77 2.13 6.48
C LYS A 179 8.16 2.65 6.90
N GLY A 180 8.29 3.09 8.13
CA GLY A 180 9.57 3.47 8.74
C GLY A 180 10.35 4.50 7.93
N VAL A 181 11.62 4.20 7.66
CA VAL A 181 12.54 5.10 6.95
C VAL A 181 12.03 5.49 5.57
N LEU A 182 11.40 4.58 4.82
CA LEU A 182 10.83 4.90 3.52
C LEU A 182 9.70 5.94 3.64
N GLY A 183 8.88 5.84 4.70
CA GLY A 183 7.82 6.81 4.99
C GLY A 183 8.33 8.23 5.26
N LEU A 184 9.56 8.36 5.76
CA LEU A 184 10.25 9.65 5.94
C LEU A 184 10.96 10.10 4.66
N ALA A 185 11.63 9.18 3.97
CA ALA A 185 12.45 9.47 2.80
C ALA A 185 11.62 9.96 1.60
N MET A 186 10.43 9.39 1.38
CA MET A 186 9.56 9.75 0.25
C MET A 186 9.15 11.24 0.27
N PRO A 187 8.55 11.79 1.33
CA PRO A 187 8.29 13.22 1.39
C PRO A 187 9.57 14.04 1.54
N GLY A 188 10.58 13.53 2.26
CA GLY A 188 11.85 14.21 2.51
C GLY A 188 12.59 14.57 1.24
N VAL A 189 12.74 13.64 0.30
CA VAL A 189 13.44 13.89 -0.99
C VAL A 189 12.73 14.94 -1.84
N VAL A 190 11.40 14.98 -1.82
CA VAL A 190 10.61 15.98 -2.55
C VAL A 190 10.77 17.36 -1.92
N ILE A 191 10.68 17.45 -0.58
CA ILE A 191 10.84 18.70 0.16
C ILE A 191 12.25 19.25 -0.04
N PHE A 192 13.26 18.39 0.05
CA PHE A 192 14.65 18.75 -0.20
C PHE A 192 14.82 19.33 -1.62
N ALA A 193 14.37 18.59 -2.65
CA ALA A 193 14.43 19.03 -4.05
C ALA A 193 13.70 20.37 -4.25
N TRP A 194 12.53 20.54 -3.66
CA TRP A 194 11.79 21.79 -3.70
C TRP A 194 12.55 22.95 -3.08
N LEU A 195 13.09 22.80 -1.86
CA LEU A 195 13.82 23.84 -1.16
C LEU A 195 15.13 24.22 -1.89
N VAL A 196 15.81 23.25 -2.50
CA VAL A 196 16.97 23.50 -3.37
C VAL A 196 16.55 24.32 -4.58
N CYS A 197 15.50 23.93 -5.30
CA CYS A 197 15.00 24.70 -6.46
C CYS A 197 14.62 26.15 -6.08
N GLU A 198 13.90 26.35 -4.95
CA GLU A 198 13.57 27.68 -4.44
C GLU A 198 14.82 28.50 -4.09
N SER A 199 15.80 27.88 -3.42
CA SER A 199 17.03 28.56 -3.04
C SER A 199 17.88 28.99 -4.24
N VAL A 200 17.99 28.12 -5.25
CA VAL A 200 18.71 28.41 -6.51
C VAL A 200 17.99 29.48 -7.33
N GLN A 201 16.68 29.36 -7.46
CA GLN A 201 15.88 30.30 -8.27
C GLN A 201 15.89 31.72 -7.70
N HIS A 202 15.84 31.83 -6.36
CA HIS A 202 15.88 33.11 -5.66
C HIS A 202 17.30 33.58 -5.29
N ARG A 203 18.34 32.80 -5.59
CA ARG A 203 19.76 33.05 -5.27
C ARG A 203 19.98 33.42 -3.79
N ARG A 204 19.18 32.82 -2.90
CA ARG A 204 19.29 33.02 -1.45
C ARG A 204 18.84 31.79 -0.69
N LEU A 205 19.53 31.51 0.42
CA LEU A 205 19.11 30.48 1.37
C LEU A 205 18.33 31.15 2.50
N VAL A 206 17.06 30.81 2.65
CA VAL A 206 16.23 31.27 3.75
C VAL A 206 16.15 30.16 4.78
N ILE A 207 16.94 30.25 5.83
CA ILE A 207 17.08 29.19 6.86
C ILE A 207 15.72 28.76 7.45
N THR A 208 14.81 29.71 7.66
CA THR A 208 13.49 29.40 8.22
C THR A 208 12.64 28.50 7.32
N ASP A 209 12.84 28.52 6.00
CA ASP A 209 12.14 27.66 5.06
C ASP A 209 12.60 26.19 5.18
N TRP A 210 13.85 25.95 5.62
CA TRP A 210 14.41 24.65 5.93
C TRP A 210 14.11 24.20 7.36
N LEU A 211 14.18 25.11 8.32
CA LEU A 211 14.02 24.80 9.74
C LEU A 211 12.57 24.40 10.07
N ARG A 212 11.57 25.07 9.47
CA ARG A 212 10.16 24.79 9.76
C ARG A 212 9.78 23.33 9.45
N PRO A 213 9.98 22.79 8.22
CA PRO A 213 9.64 21.38 7.96
C PRO A 213 10.46 20.43 8.83
N ALA A 214 11.72 20.75 9.16
CA ALA A 214 12.53 19.94 10.05
C ALA A 214 11.94 19.86 11.48
N MET A 215 11.55 21.00 12.07
CA MET A 215 10.93 21.04 13.39
C MET A 215 9.61 20.23 13.44
N PHE A 216 8.75 20.42 12.44
CA PHE A 216 7.49 19.70 12.37
C PHE A 216 7.66 18.21 12.04
N THR A 217 8.76 17.83 11.39
CA THR A 217 9.15 16.42 11.21
C THR A 217 9.57 15.81 12.56
N VAL A 218 10.37 16.52 13.38
CA VAL A 218 10.72 16.03 14.72
C VAL A 218 9.47 15.80 15.57
N LEU A 219 8.51 16.73 15.55
CA LEU A 219 7.22 16.56 16.22
C LEU A 219 6.46 15.31 15.70
N ALA A 220 6.49 15.08 14.41
CA ALA A 220 5.82 13.96 13.76
C ALA A 220 6.40 12.59 14.12
N LEU A 221 7.68 12.54 14.48
CA LEU A 221 8.37 11.29 14.86
C LEU A 221 8.11 10.86 16.31
N ILE A 222 7.48 11.70 17.13
CA ILE A 222 7.18 11.37 18.54
C ILE A 222 6.43 10.03 18.68
N PRO A 223 5.33 9.75 17.94
CA PRO A 223 4.64 8.47 18.07
C PRO A 223 5.52 7.26 17.69
N LEU A 224 6.39 7.40 16.70
CA LEU A 224 7.35 6.37 16.33
C LEU A 224 8.35 6.10 17.46
N PHE A 225 8.90 7.16 18.07
CA PHE A 225 9.83 7.01 19.19
C PHE A 225 9.16 6.43 20.43
N ILE A 226 7.90 6.77 20.70
CA ILE A 226 7.14 6.14 21.80
C ILE A 226 7.00 4.64 21.52
N TRP A 227 6.63 4.24 20.33
CA TRP A 227 6.54 2.82 19.98
C TRP A 227 7.89 2.10 20.10
N LEU A 228 8.97 2.68 19.59
CA LEU A 228 10.32 2.11 19.71
C LEU A 228 10.74 1.97 21.18
N TYR A 229 10.40 2.94 22.03
CA TYR A 229 10.67 2.86 23.46
C TYR A 229 9.90 1.71 24.14
N LEU A 230 8.63 1.54 23.83
CA LEU A 230 7.82 0.44 24.32
C LEU A 230 8.34 -0.91 23.82
N LEU A 231 8.73 -0.99 22.55
CA LEU A 231 9.34 -2.18 21.95
C LEU A 231 10.66 -2.56 22.64
N TYR A 232 11.49 -1.56 22.96
CA TYR A 232 12.70 -1.77 23.75
C TYR A 232 12.40 -2.36 25.12
N GLY A 233 11.34 -1.91 25.76
CA GLY A 233 10.88 -2.45 27.06
C GLY A 233 10.47 -3.92 27.02
N GLN A 234 10.02 -4.45 25.86
CA GLN A 234 9.62 -5.85 25.70
C GLN A 234 10.78 -6.79 25.35
N GLY A 235 11.75 -6.35 24.52
CA GLY A 235 12.78 -7.26 24.03
C GLY A 235 14.17 -6.63 23.86
N GLY A 236 14.38 -5.42 24.38
CA GLY A 236 15.69 -4.75 24.43
C GLY A 236 16.27 -4.39 23.07
N VAL A 237 17.60 -4.32 23.03
CA VAL A 237 18.38 -3.93 21.84
C VAL A 237 18.15 -4.87 20.63
N PRO A 238 17.99 -6.18 20.76
CA PRO A 238 17.78 -7.07 19.61
C PRO A 238 16.59 -6.66 18.74
N LEU A 239 15.41 -6.39 19.35
CA LEU A 239 14.21 -5.98 18.61
C LEU A 239 14.38 -4.61 17.93
N LEU A 240 15.05 -3.65 18.60
CA LEU A 240 15.37 -2.36 17.98
C LEU A 240 16.31 -2.49 16.79
N LYS A 241 17.35 -3.34 16.91
CA LYS A 241 18.29 -3.60 15.81
C LYS A 241 17.58 -4.19 14.61
N GLU A 242 16.64 -5.08 14.82
CA GLU A 242 15.85 -5.68 13.76
C GLU A 242 15.04 -4.63 12.99
N VAL A 243 14.31 -3.74 13.68
CA VAL A 243 13.51 -2.68 13.07
C VAL A 243 14.38 -1.64 12.36
N LEU A 244 15.36 -1.09 13.08
CA LEU A 244 16.09 0.11 12.66
C LEU A 244 17.23 -0.21 11.69
N TRP A 245 17.88 -1.36 11.86
CA TRP A 245 19.04 -1.73 11.04
C TRP A 245 18.68 -2.76 9.98
N THR A 246 18.28 -3.95 10.39
CA THR A 246 18.06 -5.08 9.48
C THR A 246 16.97 -4.76 8.45
N ASN A 247 15.80 -4.38 8.90
CA ASN A 247 14.64 -4.15 8.05
C ASN A 247 14.58 -2.74 7.41
N SER A 248 15.40 -1.80 7.84
CA SER A 248 15.45 -0.46 7.26
C SER A 248 16.68 -0.24 6.41
N VAL A 249 17.87 -0.20 7.02
CA VAL A 249 19.15 0.09 6.34
C VAL A 249 19.58 -1.09 5.48
N GLY A 250 19.51 -2.32 6.02
CA GLY A 250 19.94 -3.53 5.33
C GLY A 250 19.17 -3.80 4.03
N ARG A 251 17.86 -3.59 4.04
CA ARG A 251 17.03 -3.75 2.83
C ARG A 251 17.27 -2.65 1.79
N PHE A 252 17.54 -1.42 2.21
CA PHE A 252 17.84 -0.33 1.28
C PHE A 252 19.18 -0.51 0.60
N SER A 253 20.22 -0.92 1.36
CA SER A 253 21.57 -1.12 0.87
C SER A 253 21.79 -2.43 0.09
N GLY A 254 20.83 -3.38 0.20
CA GLY A 254 20.98 -4.71 -0.42
C GLY A 254 21.91 -5.66 0.32
N SER A 255 22.29 -5.33 1.57
CA SER A 255 23.13 -6.18 2.41
C SER A 255 22.40 -7.38 3.05
N PHE A 256 21.12 -7.55 2.75
CA PHE A 256 20.26 -8.61 3.27
C PHE A 256 19.96 -9.62 2.15
N GLU A 257 20.78 -10.68 2.04
CA GLU A 257 20.78 -11.58 0.88
C GLU A 257 19.47 -12.38 0.68
N ASP A 258 18.74 -12.72 1.74
CA ASP A 258 17.64 -13.69 1.67
C ASP A 258 16.21 -13.09 1.63
N ALA A 259 16.00 -11.79 1.77
CA ALA A 259 14.66 -11.22 1.92
C ALA A 259 14.35 -9.99 1.03
N GLY A 260 15.16 -9.70 0.03
CA GLY A 260 15.01 -8.55 -0.86
C GLY A 260 14.32 -8.90 -2.18
N HIS A 261 13.34 -8.10 -2.61
CA HIS A 261 12.88 -8.11 -3.99
C HIS A 261 13.87 -7.33 -4.86
N TYR A 262 15.03 -7.95 -5.14
CA TYR A 262 16.09 -7.33 -5.93
C TYR A 262 15.71 -7.33 -7.41
N GLU A 263 15.49 -6.13 -7.93
CA GLU A 263 15.07 -5.90 -9.30
C GLU A 263 16.03 -4.92 -9.99
N PRO A 264 16.21 -5.00 -11.30
CA PRO A 264 17.13 -4.14 -12.03
C PRO A 264 16.72 -2.65 -11.91
N PHE A 265 17.69 -1.74 -12.17
CA PHE A 265 17.45 -0.30 -12.03
C PHE A 265 16.29 0.22 -12.90
N TYR A 266 16.03 -0.40 -14.05
CA TYR A 266 14.96 -0.01 -14.97
C TYR A 266 13.58 -0.59 -14.60
N TYR A 267 13.45 -1.37 -13.53
CA TYR A 267 12.21 -2.02 -13.11
C TYR A 267 11.01 -1.07 -13.09
N TYR A 268 11.16 0.09 -12.45
CA TYR A 268 10.04 1.02 -12.36
C TYR A 268 9.68 1.67 -13.71
N LEU A 269 10.60 1.80 -14.65
CA LEU A 269 10.27 2.29 -16.00
C LEU A 269 9.29 1.34 -16.70
N THR A 270 9.43 0.04 -16.50
CA THR A 270 8.51 -0.96 -17.06
C THR A 270 7.17 -1.02 -16.32
N LYS A 271 7.12 -0.63 -15.04
CA LYS A 271 5.92 -0.69 -14.20
C LYS A 271 5.10 0.61 -14.16
N LEU A 272 5.71 1.76 -14.45
CA LEU A 272 4.99 3.04 -14.49
C LEU A 272 3.77 3.04 -15.43
N PRO A 273 3.86 2.50 -16.67
CA PRO A 273 2.69 2.46 -17.55
C PRO A 273 1.51 1.72 -16.95
N GLU A 274 1.76 0.59 -16.31
CA GLU A 274 0.74 -0.23 -15.64
C GLU A 274 0.16 0.49 -14.40
N ALA A 275 1.02 1.10 -13.58
CA ALA A 275 0.62 1.75 -12.35
C ALA A 275 -0.40 2.88 -12.55
N PHE A 276 -0.25 3.66 -13.62
CA PHE A 276 -1.07 4.85 -13.87
C PHE A 276 -2.22 4.61 -14.88
N LEU A 277 -2.46 3.36 -15.31
CA LEU A 277 -3.61 3.05 -16.17
C LEU A 277 -4.93 3.53 -15.52
N PRO A 278 -5.88 4.02 -16.30
CA PRO A 278 -5.83 4.26 -17.75
C PRO A 278 -5.27 5.64 -18.13
N TRP A 279 -4.71 6.41 -17.19
CA TRP A 279 -4.34 7.82 -17.34
C TRP A 279 -2.86 8.05 -17.73
N ASN A 280 -2.07 6.99 -17.84
CA ASN A 280 -0.62 7.04 -18.09
C ASN A 280 -0.24 7.92 -19.29
N ALA A 281 -0.97 7.83 -20.42
CA ALA A 281 -0.71 8.67 -21.58
C ALA A 281 -0.84 10.18 -21.26
N LEU A 282 -1.85 10.57 -20.47
CA LEU A 282 -2.05 11.96 -20.06
C LEU A 282 -0.95 12.42 -19.10
N VAL A 283 -0.43 11.54 -18.24
CA VAL A 283 0.70 11.84 -17.35
C VAL A 283 1.95 12.15 -18.17
N TYR A 284 2.32 11.30 -19.13
CA TYR A 284 3.54 11.47 -19.92
C TYR A 284 3.47 12.64 -20.88
N LEU A 285 2.33 12.80 -21.56
CA LEU A 285 2.11 13.95 -22.44
C LEU A 285 2.06 15.26 -21.64
N GLY A 286 1.50 15.23 -20.41
CA GLY A 286 1.49 16.37 -19.51
C GLY A 286 2.90 16.77 -19.09
N LEU A 287 3.72 15.82 -18.62
CA LEU A 287 5.13 16.08 -18.28
C LEU A 287 5.90 16.67 -19.48
N TRP A 288 5.71 16.11 -20.66
CA TRP A 288 6.34 16.62 -21.89
C TRP A 288 5.86 18.02 -22.23
N HIS A 289 4.56 18.29 -22.15
CA HIS A 289 3.98 19.59 -22.48
C HIS A 289 4.48 20.68 -21.51
N PHE A 290 4.46 20.39 -20.20
CA PHE A 290 4.79 21.37 -19.17
C PHE A 290 6.29 21.56 -18.95
N ARG A 291 7.19 20.73 -19.50
CA ARG A 291 8.64 20.73 -19.22
C ARG A 291 9.32 22.11 -19.33
N LYS A 292 8.85 22.96 -20.28
CA LYS A 292 9.41 24.31 -20.47
C LYS A 292 8.81 25.36 -19.54
N GLN A 293 7.70 25.03 -18.85
CA GLN A 293 6.98 25.94 -17.97
C GLN A 293 7.29 25.67 -16.49
N LEU A 294 8.01 24.60 -16.16
CA LEU A 294 8.19 24.16 -14.78
C LEU A 294 8.83 25.27 -13.91
N MET A 295 9.88 25.90 -14.38
CA MET A 295 10.58 26.95 -13.61
C MET A 295 9.75 28.24 -13.45
N ALA A 296 8.81 28.50 -14.34
CA ALA A 296 7.91 29.65 -14.25
C ALA A 296 6.63 29.37 -13.44
N ASN A 297 6.25 28.10 -13.32
CA ASN A 297 5.02 27.69 -12.65
C ASN A 297 5.32 26.79 -11.45
N ARG A 298 5.34 27.39 -10.25
CA ARG A 298 5.65 26.73 -8.98
C ARG A 298 4.75 25.51 -8.70
N TYR A 299 3.48 25.57 -9.08
CA TYR A 299 2.54 24.48 -8.89
C TYR A 299 2.91 23.26 -9.76
N LEU A 300 3.18 23.48 -11.05
CA LEU A 300 3.60 22.41 -11.97
C LEU A 300 4.98 21.85 -11.58
N LEU A 301 5.90 22.71 -11.16
CA LEU A 301 7.21 22.32 -10.66
C LEU A 301 7.08 21.39 -9.46
N PHE A 302 6.25 21.76 -8.47
CA PHE A 302 6.06 20.95 -7.27
C PHE A 302 5.56 19.54 -7.57
N PHE A 303 4.49 19.41 -8.37
CA PHE A 303 3.95 18.08 -8.71
C PHE A 303 4.89 17.28 -9.63
N SER A 304 5.67 17.94 -10.47
CA SER A 304 6.73 17.26 -11.23
C SER A 304 7.86 16.76 -10.35
N LEU A 305 8.26 17.53 -9.33
CA LEU A 305 9.22 17.08 -8.32
C LEU A 305 8.68 15.93 -7.46
N CYS A 306 7.38 15.95 -7.12
CA CYS A 306 6.73 14.82 -6.44
C CYS A 306 6.85 13.51 -7.24
N LEU A 307 6.76 13.56 -8.57
CA LEU A 307 6.99 12.38 -9.39
C LEU A 307 8.49 12.04 -9.52
N ALA A 308 9.29 13.01 -9.93
CA ALA A 308 10.68 12.77 -10.31
C ALA A 308 11.56 12.37 -9.11
N ALA A 309 11.45 13.07 -7.98
CA ALA A 309 12.29 12.82 -6.81
C ALA A 309 11.94 11.48 -6.14
N GLN A 310 10.63 11.16 -6.00
CA GLN A 310 10.23 9.87 -5.45
C GLN A 310 10.58 8.71 -6.40
N PHE A 311 10.40 8.90 -7.72
CA PHE A 311 10.80 7.92 -8.71
C PHE A 311 12.30 7.63 -8.67
N LEU A 312 13.12 8.68 -8.57
CA LEU A 312 14.57 8.55 -8.44
C LEU A 312 14.95 7.80 -7.15
N LEU A 313 14.36 8.18 -6.02
CA LEU A 313 14.58 7.49 -4.74
C LEU A 313 14.28 6.00 -4.84
N LEU A 314 13.13 5.63 -5.40
CA LEU A 314 12.73 4.23 -5.58
C LEU A 314 13.64 3.48 -6.54
N THR A 315 14.10 4.15 -7.61
CA THR A 315 15.01 3.55 -8.60
C THR A 315 16.37 3.22 -7.99
N LEU A 316 16.85 4.08 -7.07
CA LEU A 316 18.13 3.88 -6.37
C LEU A 316 18.04 2.81 -5.25
N ALA A 317 16.85 2.52 -4.73
CA ALA A 317 16.67 1.46 -3.75
C ALA A 317 16.94 0.09 -4.35
N SER A 318 17.60 -0.81 -3.62
CA SER A 318 17.91 -2.17 -4.08
C SER A 318 16.64 -3.02 -4.16
N SER A 319 15.83 -3.02 -3.11
CA SER A 319 14.55 -3.75 -3.08
C SER A 319 13.44 -2.93 -3.72
N LYS A 320 12.76 -3.50 -4.72
CA LYS A 320 11.74 -2.83 -5.53
C LYS A 320 10.43 -3.61 -5.56
N ARG A 321 9.31 -2.91 -5.40
CA ARG A 321 7.96 -3.47 -5.56
C ARG A 321 7.06 -2.46 -6.28
N MET A 322 6.23 -2.94 -7.20
CA MET A 322 5.33 -2.08 -7.98
C MET A 322 4.40 -1.22 -7.09
N VAL A 323 3.99 -1.75 -5.95
CA VAL A 323 3.10 -1.06 -5.01
C VAL A 323 3.68 0.27 -4.48
N TYR A 324 5.00 0.43 -4.44
CA TYR A 324 5.64 1.68 -4.01
C TYR A 324 5.34 2.87 -4.92
N LEU A 325 4.97 2.61 -6.18
CA LEU A 325 4.52 3.64 -7.12
C LEU A 325 3.19 4.29 -6.71
N MET A 326 2.45 3.69 -5.76
CA MET A 326 1.20 4.25 -5.25
C MET A 326 1.37 5.66 -4.65
N SER A 327 2.52 5.95 -4.02
CA SER A 327 2.83 7.27 -3.46
C SER A 327 2.98 8.36 -4.51
N LEU A 328 3.27 7.99 -5.77
CA LEU A 328 3.40 8.91 -6.90
C LEU A 328 2.04 9.23 -7.54
N ALA A 329 1.03 8.40 -7.29
CA ALA A 329 -0.29 8.46 -7.93
C ALA A 329 -0.98 9.83 -7.81
N PRO A 330 -0.98 10.53 -6.67
CA PRO A 330 -1.62 11.84 -6.54
C PRO A 330 -0.98 12.90 -7.46
N ALA A 331 0.35 12.92 -7.56
CA ALA A 331 1.04 13.87 -8.44
C ALA A 331 0.80 13.54 -9.92
N ALA A 332 0.80 12.25 -10.28
CA ALA A 332 0.44 11.79 -11.62
C ALA A 332 -0.99 12.23 -12.01
N ALA A 333 -1.95 12.05 -11.10
CA ALA A 333 -3.34 12.46 -11.32
C ALA A 333 -3.49 13.97 -11.54
N VAL A 334 -2.74 14.78 -10.79
CA VAL A 334 -2.75 16.25 -10.95
C VAL A 334 -2.21 16.64 -12.31
N LEU A 335 -1.05 16.16 -12.72
CA LEU A 335 -0.44 16.49 -14.00
C LEU A 335 -1.28 16.00 -15.19
N ALA A 336 -1.88 14.82 -15.09
CA ALA A 336 -2.80 14.28 -16.08
C ALA A 336 -4.06 15.15 -16.21
N ALA A 337 -4.65 15.60 -15.08
CA ALA A 337 -5.82 16.45 -15.10
C ALA A 337 -5.53 17.83 -15.69
N GLU A 338 -4.42 18.47 -15.31
CA GLU A 338 -4.00 19.75 -15.89
C GLU A 338 -3.81 19.63 -17.42
N TYR A 339 -3.18 18.56 -17.88
CA TYR A 339 -2.99 18.35 -19.32
C TYR A 339 -4.30 18.02 -20.04
N ALA A 340 -5.22 17.29 -19.42
CA ALA A 340 -6.54 17.03 -19.98
C ALA A 340 -7.33 18.33 -20.23
N PHE A 341 -7.17 19.33 -19.36
CA PHE A 341 -7.75 20.67 -19.59
C PHE A 341 -7.09 21.41 -20.75
N VAL A 342 -5.76 21.41 -20.82
CA VAL A 342 -5.02 21.98 -21.97
C VAL A 342 -5.48 21.32 -23.28
N LEU A 343 -5.60 20.00 -23.27
CA LEU A 343 -6.09 19.25 -24.45
C LEU A 343 -7.51 19.68 -24.83
N GLY A 344 -8.38 19.88 -23.85
CA GLY A 344 -9.74 20.40 -24.05
C GLY A 344 -9.76 21.80 -24.71
N GLU A 345 -8.89 22.70 -24.28
CA GLU A 345 -8.72 24.04 -24.84
C GLU A 345 -8.18 23.95 -26.30
N LEU A 346 -7.21 23.08 -26.57
CA LEU A 346 -6.68 22.86 -27.92
C LEU A 346 -7.73 22.30 -28.88
N VAL A 347 -8.57 21.37 -28.41
CA VAL A 347 -9.69 20.83 -29.20
C VAL A 347 -10.72 21.94 -29.49
N GLN A 348 -11.04 22.77 -28.48
CA GLN A 348 -11.96 23.88 -28.63
C GLN A 348 -11.46 24.93 -29.64
N ALA A 349 -10.18 25.27 -29.60
CA ALA A 349 -9.57 26.21 -30.54
C ALA A 349 -9.60 25.67 -31.99
N ARG A 350 -9.59 24.36 -32.21
CA ARG A 350 -9.67 23.71 -33.50
C ARG A 350 -11.11 23.50 -34.02
N ALA A 351 -12.12 23.68 -33.18
CA ALA A 351 -13.51 23.36 -33.50
C ALA A 351 -14.06 24.19 -34.69
N ALA A 352 -13.57 25.42 -34.87
CA ALA A 352 -13.95 26.24 -36.02
C ALA A 352 -13.40 25.75 -37.37
N ARG A 353 -12.35 24.87 -37.33
CA ARG A 353 -11.63 24.43 -38.55
C ARG A 353 -11.71 22.91 -38.78
N SER A 354 -12.32 22.16 -37.87
CA SER A 354 -12.40 20.70 -37.92
C SER A 354 -13.75 20.20 -37.44
N ALA A 355 -14.49 19.51 -38.30
CA ALA A 355 -15.79 18.90 -37.97
C ALA A 355 -15.68 17.91 -36.82
N MET A 356 -14.58 17.15 -36.74
CA MET A 356 -14.31 16.22 -35.67
C MET A 356 -14.13 16.97 -34.34
N ALA A 357 -13.33 18.05 -34.30
CA ALA A 357 -13.15 18.86 -33.09
C ALA A 357 -14.47 19.50 -32.65
N ALA A 358 -15.26 20.01 -33.60
CA ALA A 358 -16.60 20.56 -33.32
C ALA A 358 -17.56 19.52 -32.73
N PHE A 359 -17.51 18.26 -33.23
CA PHE A 359 -18.27 17.14 -32.65
C PHE A 359 -17.88 16.86 -31.21
N PHE A 360 -16.58 16.78 -30.89
CA PHE A 360 -16.08 16.57 -29.53
C PHE A 360 -16.49 17.72 -28.58
N VAL A 361 -16.39 18.97 -29.00
CA VAL A 361 -16.79 20.11 -28.19
C VAL A 361 -18.29 20.09 -27.93
N ARG A 362 -19.10 19.84 -28.98
CA ARG A 362 -20.56 19.76 -28.83
C ARG A 362 -20.99 18.64 -27.87
N ASN A 363 -20.35 17.48 -27.94
CA ASN A 363 -20.73 16.30 -27.18
C ASN A 363 -19.86 16.09 -25.93
N ARG A 364 -19.00 17.05 -25.56
CA ARG A 364 -17.98 16.89 -24.49
C ARG A 364 -18.53 16.32 -23.18
N ARG A 365 -19.73 16.78 -22.76
CA ARG A 365 -20.33 16.29 -21.49
C ARG A 365 -20.68 14.81 -21.58
N VAL A 366 -21.31 14.42 -22.68
CA VAL A 366 -21.70 13.01 -22.91
C VAL A 366 -20.45 12.15 -22.98
N ILE A 367 -19.46 12.52 -23.79
CA ILE A 367 -18.21 11.75 -23.98
C ILE A 367 -17.48 11.59 -22.65
N MET A 368 -17.30 12.69 -21.88
CA MET A 368 -16.62 12.62 -20.59
C MET A 368 -17.39 11.78 -19.56
N THR A 369 -18.73 11.99 -19.47
CA THR A 369 -19.55 11.22 -18.52
C THR A 369 -19.56 9.74 -18.87
N THR A 370 -19.75 9.39 -20.15
CA THR A 370 -19.71 7.99 -20.61
C THR A 370 -18.34 7.37 -20.36
N GLY A 371 -17.26 8.07 -20.69
CA GLY A 371 -15.89 7.60 -20.42
C GLY A 371 -15.64 7.34 -18.93
N MET A 372 -16.06 8.27 -18.07
CA MET A 372 -15.96 8.08 -16.61
C MET A 372 -16.79 6.89 -16.12
N LEU A 373 -18.02 6.74 -16.60
CA LEU A 373 -18.87 5.60 -16.25
C LEU A 373 -18.30 4.27 -16.71
N LEU A 374 -17.72 4.21 -17.92
CA LEU A 374 -17.06 3.00 -18.43
C LEU A 374 -15.85 2.59 -17.57
N VAL A 375 -15.03 3.56 -17.17
CA VAL A 375 -13.89 3.31 -16.27
C VAL A 375 -14.38 2.76 -14.93
N VAL A 376 -15.38 3.40 -14.33
CA VAL A 376 -15.96 2.94 -13.06
C VAL A 376 -16.59 1.56 -13.21
N ALA A 377 -17.36 1.32 -14.27
CA ALA A 377 -17.96 0.01 -14.55
C ALA A 377 -16.89 -1.08 -14.71
N GLY A 378 -15.76 -0.77 -15.36
CA GLY A 378 -14.62 -1.69 -15.48
C GLY A 378 -14.06 -2.09 -14.13
N TYR A 379 -13.79 -1.11 -13.23
CA TYR A 379 -13.29 -1.40 -11.87
C TYR A 379 -14.31 -2.16 -11.02
N MET A 380 -15.60 -1.80 -11.10
CA MET A 380 -16.65 -2.51 -10.38
C MET A 380 -16.81 -3.93 -10.88
N SER A 381 -16.70 -4.15 -12.20
CA SER A 381 -16.70 -5.49 -12.80
C SER A 381 -15.49 -6.31 -12.33
N ALA A 382 -14.31 -5.71 -12.26
CA ALA A 382 -13.12 -6.35 -11.73
C ALA A 382 -13.30 -6.75 -10.27
N ALA A 383 -13.81 -5.85 -9.43
CA ALA A 383 -14.07 -6.12 -8.01
C ALA A 383 -15.12 -7.22 -7.81
N GLN A 384 -16.21 -7.21 -8.60
CA GLN A 384 -17.34 -8.10 -8.40
C GLN A 384 -17.12 -9.51 -8.98
N TRP A 385 -16.36 -9.62 -10.07
CA TRP A 385 -16.25 -10.89 -10.80
C TRP A 385 -14.83 -11.42 -10.96
N LEU A 386 -13.82 -10.56 -11.18
CA LEU A 386 -12.45 -11.06 -11.38
C LEU A 386 -11.78 -11.45 -10.07
N ALA A 387 -11.91 -10.64 -9.03
CA ALA A 387 -11.29 -10.93 -7.74
C ALA A 387 -11.82 -12.24 -7.11
N PRO A 388 -13.14 -12.52 -7.06
CA PRO A 388 -13.62 -13.80 -6.54
C PRO A 388 -13.27 -15.02 -7.40
N ARG A 389 -13.09 -14.82 -8.72
CA ARG A 389 -12.66 -15.92 -9.59
C ARG A 389 -11.22 -16.36 -9.30
N ALA A 390 -10.37 -15.44 -8.87
CA ALA A 390 -9.01 -15.75 -8.48
C ALA A 390 -8.94 -16.62 -7.21
N ASP A 391 -9.95 -16.61 -6.35
CA ASP A 391 -10.02 -17.44 -5.13
C ASP A 391 -9.90 -18.94 -5.44
N LYS A 392 -10.40 -19.40 -6.60
CA LYS A 392 -10.28 -20.80 -7.00
C LYS A 392 -8.83 -21.29 -7.07
N GLN A 393 -7.88 -20.37 -7.25
CA GLN A 393 -6.47 -20.70 -7.37
C GLN A 393 -5.60 -20.11 -6.25
N LEU A 394 -6.01 -18.98 -5.67
CA LEU A 394 -5.17 -18.18 -4.77
C LEU A 394 -5.63 -18.20 -3.30
N SER A 395 -6.81 -18.76 -3.00
CA SER A 395 -7.35 -18.79 -1.64
C SER A 395 -6.68 -19.85 -0.79
N PHE A 396 -6.34 -19.49 0.45
CA PHE A 396 -5.88 -20.40 1.49
C PHE A 396 -7.01 -21.10 2.24
N LEU A 397 -8.27 -20.72 2.00
CA LEU A 397 -9.43 -21.29 2.71
C LEU A 397 -9.51 -22.81 2.60
N PRO A 398 -9.34 -23.47 1.43
CA PRO A 398 -9.37 -24.93 1.34
C PRO A 398 -8.30 -25.62 2.19
N LEU A 399 -7.12 -24.96 2.34
CA LEU A 399 -6.03 -25.48 3.17
C LEU A 399 -6.37 -25.38 4.66
N THR A 400 -6.91 -24.24 5.09
CA THR A 400 -7.27 -24.00 6.49
C THR A 400 -8.53 -24.78 6.90
N ASP A 401 -9.49 -24.99 5.99
CA ASP A 401 -10.62 -25.88 6.21
C ASP A 401 -10.15 -27.32 6.47
N LYS A 402 -9.10 -27.76 5.74
CA LYS A 402 -8.51 -29.08 5.99
C LYS A 402 -7.80 -29.16 7.33
N VAL A 403 -7.07 -28.10 7.74
CA VAL A 403 -6.47 -28.01 9.08
C VAL A 403 -7.56 -28.17 10.13
N HIS A 404 -8.64 -27.40 10.01
CA HIS A 404 -9.77 -27.46 10.94
C HIS A 404 -10.43 -28.84 10.96
N ALA A 405 -10.64 -29.48 9.81
CA ALA A 405 -11.21 -30.82 9.74
C ALA A 405 -10.35 -31.85 10.49
N LEU A 406 -9.02 -31.80 10.29
CA LEU A 406 -8.08 -32.69 11.02
C LEU A 406 -8.10 -32.42 12.52
N GLN A 407 -8.18 -31.17 12.96
CA GLN A 407 -8.30 -30.83 14.38
C GLN A 407 -9.61 -31.34 15.01
N VAL A 408 -10.73 -31.28 14.28
CA VAL A 408 -12.02 -31.84 14.72
C VAL A 408 -11.96 -33.37 14.81
N GLU A 409 -11.18 -34.04 13.96
CA GLU A 409 -10.89 -35.48 14.03
C GLU A 409 -9.98 -35.85 15.23
N GLY A 410 -9.54 -34.86 16.03
CA GLY A 410 -8.64 -35.05 17.17
C GLY A 410 -7.16 -35.08 16.82
N ARG A 411 -6.78 -34.71 15.61
CA ARG A 411 -5.39 -34.67 15.17
C ARG A 411 -4.71 -33.36 15.58
N HIS A 412 -3.42 -33.44 15.93
CA HIS A 412 -2.60 -32.29 16.22
C HIS A 412 -1.86 -31.84 14.95
N VAL A 413 -2.25 -30.68 14.43
CA VAL A 413 -1.64 -30.09 13.23
C VAL A 413 -0.61 -29.05 13.63
N ALA A 414 0.66 -29.20 13.13
CA ALA A 414 1.72 -28.23 13.31
C ALA A 414 2.32 -27.82 11.97
N LEU A 415 2.90 -26.63 11.91
CA LEU A 415 3.54 -26.09 10.71
C LEU A 415 5.03 -26.46 10.67
N TYR A 416 5.51 -26.97 9.56
CA TYR A 416 6.94 -27.23 9.33
C TYR A 416 7.52 -26.23 8.37
N GLN A 417 8.50 -25.43 8.82
CA GLN A 417 9.16 -24.36 8.06
C GLN A 417 8.18 -23.51 7.22
N PRO A 418 7.14 -22.94 7.86
CA PRO A 418 6.11 -22.24 7.13
C PRO A 418 6.66 -20.96 6.48
N SER A 419 6.27 -20.71 5.24
CA SER A 419 6.42 -19.37 4.66
C SER A 419 5.55 -18.35 5.40
N GLU A 420 5.91 -17.08 5.35
CA GLU A 420 5.14 -15.98 5.98
C GLU A 420 3.66 -15.99 5.58
N ARG A 421 3.37 -16.34 4.32
CA ARG A 421 1.99 -16.43 3.84
C ARG A 421 1.23 -17.61 4.41
N LEU A 422 1.89 -18.76 4.60
CA LEU A 422 1.27 -19.93 5.23
C LEU A 422 1.02 -19.68 6.72
N ALA A 423 2.02 -19.19 7.44
CA ALA A 423 1.88 -18.83 8.84
C ALA A 423 0.74 -17.82 9.05
N GLY A 424 0.71 -16.74 8.25
CA GLY A 424 -0.31 -15.73 8.35
C GLY A 424 -1.72 -16.22 8.00
N ALA A 425 -1.86 -17.01 6.92
CA ALA A 425 -3.15 -17.60 6.56
C ALA A 425 -3.67 -18.55 7.63
N SER A 426 -2.78 -19.37 8.20
CA SER A 426 -3.13 -20.30 9.27
C SER A 426 -3.67 -19.55 10.49
N VAL A 427 -2.95 -18.54 10.98
CA VAL A 427 -3.40 -17.73 12.14
C VAL A 427 -4.72 -17.02 11.84
N PHE A 428 -4.83 -16.39 10.67
CA PHE A 428 -6.01 -15.59 10.34
C PHE A 428 -7.29 -16.42 10.23
N TYR A 429 -7.25 -17.54 9.50
CA TYR A 429 -8.44 -18.33 9.23
C TYR A 429 -8.78 -19.30 10.36
N SER A 430 -7.79 -19.86 11.06
CA SER A 430 -8.05 -20.71 12.22
C SER A 430 -8.36 -19.92 13.50
N GLN A 431 -8.06 -18.62 13.52
CA GLN A 431 -8.15 -17.75 14.71
C GLN A 431 -7.46 -18.36 15.94
N SER A 432 -6.39 -19.08 15.69
CA SER A 432 -5.58 -19.77 16.70
C SER A 432 -4.12 -19.86 16.24
N LEU A 433 -3.23 -20.09 17.17
CA LEU A 433 -1.82 -20.30 16.88
C LEU A 433 -1.56 -21.78 16.68
N LEU A 434 -0.79 -22.13 15.67
CA LEU A 434 -0.34 -23.48 15.41
C LEU A 434 1.13 -23.63 15.84
N ASP A 435 1.49 -24.78 16.40
CA ASP A 435 2.88 -25.08 16.69
C ASP A 435 3.73 -25.01 15.42
N THR A 436 4.96 -24.50 15.55
CA THR A 436 5.88 -24.36 14.42
C THR A 436 7.17 -25.12 14.69
N MET A 437 7.57 -25.92 13.74
CA MET A 437 8.83 -26.67 13.72
C MET A 437 9.76 -26.05 12.66
N ILE A 438 11.03 -25.86 13.04
CA ILE A 438 12.03 -25.24 12.17
C ILE A 438 13.04 -26.29 11.68
N SER A 439 13.42 -27.25 12.54
CA SER A 439 14.40 -28.27 12.20
C SER A 439 13.75 -29.59 11.80
N SER A 440 14.49 -30.41 11.04
CA SER A 440 14.07 -31.76 10.72
C SER A 440 13.99 -32.68 11.94
N SER A 441 14.82 -32.42 12.95
CA SER A 441 14.77 -33.13 14.24
C SER A 441 13.47 -32.84 15.01
N ASP A 442 12.99 -31.56 14.98
CA ASP A 442 11.71 -31.20 15.60
C ASP A 442 10.54 -31.88 14.89
N LEU A 443 10.60 -31.93 13.55
CA LEU A 443 9.60 -32.62 12.74
C LEU A 443 9.52 -34.10 13.08
N SER A 444 10.68 -34.80 13.09
CA SER A 444 10.71 -36.22 13.44
C SER A 444 10.21 -36.47 14.85
N ALA A 445 10.71 -35.70 15.83
CA ALA A 445 10.28 -35.84 17.22
C ALA A 445 8.79 -35.53 17.42
N PHE A 446 8.21 -34.60 16.66
CA PHE A 446 6.78 -34.32 16.69
C PHE A 446 5.96 -35.49 16.14
N LEU A 447 6.33 -35.98 14.96
CA LEU A 447 5.60 -37.07 14.29
C LEU A 447 5.72 -38.42 15.03
N GLU A 448 6.85 -38.67 15.73
CA GLU A 448 7.07 -39.88 16.55
C GLU A 448 6.27 -39.90 17.86
N ARG A 449 5.84 -38.75 18.36
CA ARG A 449 5.09 -38.69 19.65
C ARG A 449 3.69 -39.28 19.57
N SER A 450 3.02 -39.19 18.42
CA SER A 450 1.66 -39.73 18.24
C SER A 450 1.36 -39.93 16.75
N GLU A 451 0.63 -40.99 16.43
CA GLU A 451 0.08 -41.24 15.08
C GLU A 451 -0.95 -40.15 14.65
N ASP A 452 -1.51 -39.43 15.61
CA ASP A 452 -2.45 -38.34 15.33
C ASP A 452 -1.75 -37.03 14.96
N ASN A 453 -0.42 -36.97 15.09
CA ASN A 453 0.35 -35.79 14.73
C ASN A 453 0.50 -35.65 13.21
N VAL A 454 0.16 -34.45 12.70
CA VAL A 454 0.20 -34.10 11.29
C VAL A 454 1.05 -32.85 11.10
N ALA A 455 2.04 -32.90 10.25
CA ALA A 455 2.81 -31.73 9.88
C ALA A 455 2.29 -31.17 8.52
N LEU A 456 2.06 -29.86 8.50
CA LEU A 456 1.75 -29.12 7.30
C LEU A 456 3.01 -28.42 6.78
N MET A 457 3.42 -28.76 5.57
CA MET A 457 4.64 -28.23 4.95
C MET A 457 4.40 -27.71 3.53
N GLU A 458 5.15 -26.66 3.16
CA GLU A 458 5.20 -26.13 1.80
C GLU A 458 6.40 -26.75 1.06
N SER A 459 6.18 -27.42 -0.09
CA SER A 459 7.26 -27.99 -0.88
C SER A 459 6.97 -27.93 -2.37
N LEU A 460 8.03 -27.82 -3.17
CA LEU A 460 7.96 -27.90 -4.63
C LEU A 460 7.89 -29.34 -5.14
N SER A 461 8.46 -30.29 -4.38
CA SER A 461 8.42 -31.72 -4.65
C SER A 461 7.63 -32.46 -3.56
N ALA A 462 7.15 -33.64 -3.89
CA ALA A 462 6.51 -34.48 -2.89
C ALA A 462 7.53 -34.86 -1.79
N PRO A 463 7.13 -34.83 -0.51
CA PRO A 463 7.98 -35.30 0.59
C PRO A 463 8.38 -36.78 0.39
N GLU A 464 9.64 -37.07 0.72
CA GLU A 464 10.21 -38.40 0.60
C GLU A 464 10.01 -39.24 1.88
N PRO A 465 10.10 -40.59 1.79
CA PRO A 465 10.08 -41.45 2.96
C PRO A 465 11.15 -41.03 4.00
N PRO A 466 10.87 -41.17 5.33
CA PRO A 466 9.77 -41.92 5.94
C PRO A 466 8.44 -41.15 6.10
N LEU A 467 8.24 -40.03 5.43
CA LEU A 467 7.00 -39.25 5.53
C LEU A 467 5.90 -39.86 4.67
N ARG A 468 4.73 -40.04 5.23
CA ARG A 468 3.49 -40.46 4.54
C ARG A 468 2.63 -39.26 4.28
N ILE A 469 2.30 -38.98 3.01
CA ILE A 469 1.37 -37.91 2.63
C ILE A 469 -0.06 -38.40 2.90
N ILE A 470 -0.80 -37.63 3.72
CA ILE A 470 -2.23 -37.87 4.01
C ILE A 470 -3.07 -37.13 2.97
N ASP A 471 -2.71 -35.86 2.69
CA ASP A 471 -3.44 -34.99 1.78
C ASP A 471 -2.53 -33.92 1.19
N ARG A 472 -3.00 -33.25 0.14
CA ARG A 472 -2.30 -32.12 -0.48
C ARG A 472 -3.28 -31.06 -0.96
N VAL A 473 -2.91 -29.78 -0.81
CA VAL A 473 -3.69 -28.65 -1.30
C VAL A 473 -2.77 -27.74 -2.12
N LYS A 474 -3.21 -27.33 -3.30
CA LYS A 474 -2.48 -26.37 -4.14
C LYS A 474 -3.06 -24.98 -3.98
N VAL A 475 -2.20 -23.99 -3.68
CA VAL A 475 -2.57 -22.59 -3.62
C VAL A 475 -1.57 -21.80 -4.49
N GLY A 476 -2.06 -21.23 -5.57
CA GLY A 476 -1.23 -20.51 -6.55
C GLY A 476 -0.22 -21.46 -7.24
N ASP A 477 1.02 -21.11 -7.10
CA ASP A 477 2.18 -21.85 -7.65
C ASP A 477 2.76 -22.90 -6.69
N ARG A 478 2.25 -23.00 -5.47
CA ARG A 478 2.78 -23.82 -4.38
C ARG A 478 1.84 -24.97 -4.03
N THR A 479 2.44 -26.08 -3.60
CA THR A 479 1.74 -27.25 -3.07
C THR A 479 2.04 -27.39 -1.58
N TYR A 480 1.01 -27.60 -0.80
CA TYR A 480 1.05 -27.79 0.64
C TYR A 480 0.68 -29.23 0.94
N TYR A 481 1.53 -29.93 1.68
CA TYR A 481 1.39 -31.35 2.01
C TYR A 481 1.08 -31.51 3.50
N PHE A 482 0.07 -32.33 3.79
CA PHE A 482 -0.19 -32.82 5.12
C PHE A 482 0.48 -34.18 5.25
N VAL A 483 1.43 -34.29 6.16
CA VAL A 483 2.27 -35.49 6.30
C VAL A 483 2.20 -36.03 7.73
N THR A 484 2.32 -37.34 7.85
CA THR A 484 2.51 -38.06 9.12
C THR A 484 3.69 -39.04 8.95
N GLN A 485 4.09 -39.68 10.04
CA GLN A 485 5.08 -40.73 9.98
C GLN A 485 4.53 -41.94 9.22
N ALA A 486 5.33 -42.58 8.37
CA ALA A 486 4.98 -43.86 7.80
C ALA A 486 4.86 -44.89 8.94
N ALA A 487 3.78 -45.67 8.96
CA ALA A 487 3.70 -46.78 9.90
C ALA A 487 4.95 -47.65 9.70
N ALA A 488 5.65 -47.99 10.80
CA ALA A 488 6.71 -48.94 10.73
C ALA A 488 6.19 -50.19 10.03
N ALA A 489 6.86 -50.64 8.95
CA ALA A 489 6.48 -51.90 8.32
C ALA A 489 6.50 -52.94 9.45
N ALA A 490 5.32 -53.53 9.71
CA ALA A 490 5.26 -54.66 10.63
C ALA A 490 6.04 -55.79 9.95
N ASP A 491 7.25 -56.03 10.47
CA ASP A 491 8.06 -57.18 10.10
C ASP A 491 7.41 -58.50 10.56
#